data_9a6cde41dc8d854e7f67a1bbfabfe48c
#
_entry.id   9a6cde41dc8d854e7f67a1bbfabfe48c
#
_cell.length_a   1.000
_cell.length_b   1.000
_cell.length_c   1.000
_cell.angle_alpha   90.00
_cell.angle_beta   90.00
_cell.angle_gamma   90.00
#
_symmetry.space_group_name_H-M   'P 1'
#
loop_
_entity.id
_entity.type
_entity.pdbx_description
1 polymer ?
#
loop_
_entity_poly.entity_id
_entity_poly.type
_entity_poly.pdbx_seq_one_letter_code
_entity_poly.pdbx_strand_id
1 'polypeptide(L)' 'MNLDKEDRMPVVTVQMWTGRTQQQKRALVRAITDAMVQHAGAKPTNLHVIIQEVPKENWALAGVMGDERKD' A
#
# COMPACT_ATOMS: atom_id res chain seq x y z
N MET A 1 25.22 9.73 -16.11
CA MET A 1 24.99 9.78 -14.93
C MET A 1 23.70 9.24 -14.55
N ASN A 2 23.61 8.72 -13.52
CA ASN A 2 22.59 7.99 -13.22
C ASN A 2 21.89 8.47 -12.09
N LEU A 3 21.50 9.62 -12.17
CA LEU A 3 20.84 10.22 -11.15
C LEU A 3 19.56 9.58 -10.84
N ASP A 4 19.00 8.99 -11.81
CA ASP A 4 17.72 8.44 -11.59
C ASP A 4 17.71 7.38 -10.58
N LYS A 5 18.77 6.69 -10.38
CA LYS A 5 18.74 5.67 -9.40
C LYS A 5 18.55 6.20 -8.05
N GLU A 6 19.16 7.35 -7.77
CA GLU A 6 19.01 7.89 -6.50
C GLU A 6 17.83 8.76 -6.37
N ASP A 7 17.38 9.31 -7.47
CA ASP A 7 16.26 10.20 -7.45
C ASP A 7 14.94 9.51 -7.57
N ARG A 8 14.95 8.22 -7.85
CA ARG A 8 13.70 7.54 -7.97
C ARG A 8 13.01 7.51 -6.65
N MET A 9 11.76 7.82 -6.69
CA MET A 9 10.96 7.79 -5.51
C MET A 9 9.94 6.71 -5.68
N PRO A 10 10.26 5.47 -5.33
CA PRO A 10 9.26 4.44 -5.50
C PRO A 10 8.09 4.70 -4.58
N VAL A 11 6.91 4.43 -5.09
CA VAL A 11 5.69 4.61 -4.34
C VAL A 11 4.92 3.30 -4.39
N VAL A 12 4.56 2.78 -3.23
CA VAL A 12 3.74 1.59 -3.13
C VAL A 12 2.41 2.03 -2.58
N THR A 13 1.35 1.74 -3.29
CA THR A 13 0.01 2.09 -2.84
C THR A 13 -0.75 0.81 -2.53
N VAL A 14 -1.31 0.73 -1.35
CA VAL A 14 -2.10 -0.42 -0.94
C VAL A 14 -3.54 0.06 -0.84
N GLN A 15 -4.41 -0.52 -1.65
CA GLN A 15 -5.82 -0.21 -1.56
C GLN A 15 -6.49 -1.33 -0.80
N MET A 16 -7.27 -1.00 0.19
CA MET A 16 -7.90 -2.02 1.02
C MET A 16 -9.16 -1.45 1.63
N TRP A 17 -9.99 -2.33 2.13
CA TRP A 17 -11.20 -1.92 2.83
C TRP A 17 -10.81 -1.25 4.14
N THR A 18 -11.61 -0.27 4.51
CA THR A 18 -11.48 0.36 5.82
C THR A 18 -11.72 -0.67 6.91
N GLY A 19 -11.01 -0.57 7.98
CA GLY A 19 -11.27 -1.42 9.14
C GLY A 19 -10.06 -1.91 9.88
N ARG A 20 -8.87 -1.77 9.29
CA ARG A 20 -7.68 -2.20 10.03
C ARG A 20 -7.31 -1.16 11.06
N THR A 21 -6.72 -1.63 12.14
CA THR A 21 -6.28 -0.71 13.19
C THR A 21 -5.04 0.02 12.74
N GLN A 22 -4.75 1.11 13.41
CA GLN A 22 -3.53 1.86 13.11
C GLN A 22 -2.29 1.00 13.35
N GLN A 23 -2.36 0.12 14.34
CA GLN A 23 -1.22 -0.75 14.61
C GLN A 23 -1.00 -1.73 13.48
N GLN A 24 -2.07 -2.28 12.92
CA GLN A 24 -1.95 -3.18 11.79
C GLN A 24 -1.38 -2.46 10.58
N LYS A 25 -1.83 -1.25 10.33
CA LYS A 25 -1.33 -0.49 9.19
C LYS A 25 0.14 -0.13 9.38
N ARG A 26 0.54 0.16 10.61
CA ARG A 26 1.93 0.48 10.88
C ARG A 26 2.83 -0.72 10.61
N ALA A 27 2.38 -1.91 11.05
CA ALA A 27 3.15 -3.13 10.81
C ALA A 27 3.23 -3.45 9.33
N LEU A 28 2.14 -3.23 8.60
CA LEU A 28 2.12 -3.49 7.17
C LEU A 28 3.10 -2.58 6.44
N VAL A 29 3.10 -1.31 6.77
CA VAL A 29 3.99 -0.35 6.13
C VAL A 29 5.45 -0.72 6.41
N ARG A 30 5.73 -1.18 7.62
CA ARG A 30 7.10 -1.58 7.96
C ARG A 30 7.52 -2.78 7.11
N ALA A 31 6.64 -3.75 6.97
CA ALA A 31 6.96 -4.95 6.22
C ALA A 31 7.14 -4.65 4.74
N ILE A 32 6.31 -3.76 4.19
CA ILE A 32 6.43 -3.38 2.77
C ILE A 32 7.74 -2.64 2.56
N THR A 33 8.08 -1.74 3.48
CA THR A 33 9.33 -0.99 3.36
C THR A 33 10.52 -1.94 3.38
N ASP A 34 10.51 -2.90 4.30
CA ASP A 34 11.61 -3.84 4.39
C ASP A 34 11.73 -4.67 3.12
N ALA A 35 10.60 -5.10 2.56
CA ALA A 35 10.61 -5.88 1.34
C ALA A 35 11.14 -5.07 0.16
N MET A 36 10.75 -3.82 0.06
CA MET A 36 11.21 -2.98 -1.02
C MET A 36 12.71 -2.70 -0.91
N VAL A 37 13.20 -2.52 0.29
CA VAL A 37 14.61 -2.31 0.48
C VAL A 37 15.37 -3.59 0.13
N GLN A 38 14.87 -4.72 0.59
CA GLN A 38 15.58 -5.96 0.41
C GLN A 38 15.56 -6.47 -1.02
N HIS A 39 14.42 -6.36 -1.67
CA HIS A 39 14.23 -6.98 -2.98
C HIS A 39 14.29 -6.02 -4.15
N ALA A 40 13.96 -4.78 -3.94
CA ALA A 40 13.97 -3.79 -5.02
C ALA A 40 15.08 -2.77 -4.89
N GLY A 41 15.86 -2.86 -3.83
CA GLY A 41 16.97 -1.92 -3.66
C GLY A 41 16.53 -0.50 -3.36
N ALA A 42 15.32 -0.31 -2.85
CA ALA A 42 14.84 1.02 -2.57
C ALA A 42 15.55 1.59 -1.36
N LYS A 43 15.72 2.91 -1.35
CA LYS A 43 16.26 3.57 -0.18
C LYS A 43 15.10 3.93 0.71
N PRO A 44 15.15 3.58 2.00
CA PRO A 44 14.03 3.87 2.88
C PRO A 44 13.66 5.34 2.92
N THR A 45 14.65 6.21 2.74
CA THR A 45 14.40 7.64 2.81
C THR A 45 13.70 8.18 1.57
N ASN A 46 13.63 7.37 0.51
CA ASN A 46 12.95 7.81 -0.71
C ASN A 46 11.69 7.03 -0.99
N LEU A 47 11.37 6.05 -0.19
CA LEU A 47 10.25 5.18 -0.47
C LEU A 47 9.00 5.73 0.19
N HIS A 48 7.93 5.80 -0.57
CA HIS A 48 6.64 6.21 -0.04
C HIS A 48 5.70 5.02 -0.06
N VAL A 49 5.00 4.80 1.03
CA VAL A 49 3.99 3.75 1.10
C VAL A 49 2.69 4.44 1.48
N ILE A 50 1.70 4.33 0.64
CA ILE A 50 0.42 4.99 0.84
C ILE A 50 -0.64 3.91 1.05
N ILE A 51 -1.41 4.04 2.10
CA ILE A 51 -2.54 3.15 2.32
C ILE A 51 -3.80 3.95 2.00
N GLN A 52 -4.56 3.42 1.04
CA GLN A 52 -5.75 4.07 0.59
C GLN A 52 -6.92 3.21 1.02
N GLU A 53 -7.61 3.64 2.05
CA GLU A 53 -8.71 2.86 2.58
C GLU A 53 -10.00 3.27 1.90
N VAL A 54 -10.75 2.27 1.47
CA VAL A 54 -12.00 2.50 0.73
C VAL A 54 -13.10 1.79 1.50
N PRO A 55 -14.20 2.47 1.80
CA PRO A 55 -15.29 1.78 2.47
C PRO A 55 -15.92 0.75 1.55
N LYS A 56 -16.49 -0.29 2.13
CA LYS A 56 -17.03 -1.39 1.34
C LYS A 56 -18.11 -0.93 0.38
N GLU A 57 -18.85 0.08 0.73
CA GLU A 57 -19.90 0.56 -0.15
C GLU A 57 -19.36 1.27 -1.38
N ASN A 58 -18.05 1.50 -1.43
CA ASN A 58 -17.42 2.10 -2.60
C ASN A 58 -16.52 1.13 -3.34
N TRP A 59 -16.62 -0.16 -3.03
CA TRP A 59 -15.74 -1.16 -3.59
C TRP A 59 -16.59 -2.26 -4.21
N ALA A 60 -16.50 -2.45 -5.50
CA ALA A 60 -17.34 -3.42 -6.19
C ALA A 60 -16.49 -4.49 -6.86
N LEU A 61 -17.03 -5.70 -6.88
CA LEU A 61 -16.43 -6.78 -7.62
C LEU A 61 -17.54 -7.42 -8.40
N ALA A 62 -17.37 -7.54 -9.70
CA ALA A 62 -18.38 -8.12 -10.60
C ALA A 62 -19.74 -7.42 -10.48
N GLY A 63 -19.69 -6.13 -10.24
CA GLY A 63 -20.92 -5.34 -10.15
C GLY A 63 -21.59 -5.38 -8.79
N VAL A 64 -20.99 -6.05 -7.81
CA VAL A 64 -21.61 -6.18 -6.48
C VAL A 64 -20.75 -5.40 -5.50
N MET A 65 -21.38 -4.50 -4.76
CA MET A 65 -20.65 -3.69 -3.79
C MET A 65 -20.21 -4.54 -2.62
N GLY A 66 -19.13 -4.12 -2.00
CA GLY A 66 -18.53 -4.90 -0.91
C GLY A 66 -19.44 -5.09 0.27
N ASP A 67 -20.28 -4.10 0.56
CA ASP A 67 -21.19 -4.21 1.71
C ASP A 67 -22.40 -5.10 1.39
N GLU A 68 -22.58 -5.50 0.14
CA GLU A 68 -23.66 -6.39 -0.23
C GLU A 68 -23.20 -7.83 -0.39
N ARG A 69 -21.93 -8.09 -0.31
CA ARG A 69 -21.43 -9.44 -0.52
C ARG A 69 -21.63 -10.24 0.75
N LYS A 70 -21.89 -11.51 0.57
CA LYS A 70 -22.13 -12.37 1.70
C LYS A 70 -20.90 -13.08 2.16
N ASP A 71 -19.90 -13.16 1.36
CA ASP A 71 -18.65 -13.76 1.79
C ASP A 71 -17.65 -12.69 2.21
#